data_7e7e7df10d6ac17d910882ce6dee9d81
#
_entry.id   7e7e7df10d6ac17d910882ce6dee9d81
#
_cell.length_a   1.000
_cell.length_b   1.000
_cell.length_c   1.000
_cell.angle_alpha   90.00
_cell.angle_beta   90.00
_cell.angle_gamma   90.00
#
_symmetry.space_group_name_H-M   'P 1'
#
loop_
_entity.id
_entity.type
_entity.pdbx_description
1 polymer ?
#
loop_
_entity_poly.entity_id
_entity_poly.type
_entity_poly.pdbx_seq_one_letter_code
_entity_poly.pdbx_strand_id
1 'polypeptide(L)'
;PESVVTITGRVVARAKEAINPNLPTGEVEIRADDAVLLSAAAELPLPVAGEQDYPEDVRLRYRFLDLRRETLHGNIVKRTKIISDMRRRMEAAGFTEYSTPILTASSPEGARDFLVPSRIHAGKFYALPQAPQQYKQLLMVAGFDRYFQIAPCFRDEDPRADRLPGEFYQLDLELSFV
;
A
#
# COMPACT_ATOMS: atom_id res chain seq x y z
N PRO A 1 5.63 -3.09 -26.96
CA PRO A 1 5.06 -2.39 -25.82
C PRO A 1 6.04 -2.43 -24.62
N GLU A 2 5.94 -1.46 -23.70
CA GLU A 2 6.72 -1.39 -22.44
C GLU A 2 8.23 -1.22 -22.58
N SER A 3 8.80 -1.14 -23.77
CA SER A 3 10.20 -0.75 -23.95
C SER A 3 10.39 0.74 -23.62
N VAL A 4 11.57 1.10 -23.12
CA VAL A 4 11.92 2.48 -22.82
C VAL A 4 12.69 3.07 -24.00
N VAL A 5 12.22 4.22 -24.48
CA VAL A 5 12.82 4.90 -25.63
C VAL A 5 13.04 6.39 -25.31
N THR A 6 14.06 6.97 -25.89
CA THR A 6 14.23 8.42 -25.97
C THR A 6 13.90 8.89 -27.39
N ILE A 7 13.04 9.89 -27.49
CA ILE A 7 12.65 10.51 -28.74
C ILE A 7 13.11 11.95 -28.76
N THR A 8 13.85 12.32 -29.79
CA THR A 8 14.21 13.71 -30.07
C THR A 8 13.42 14.17 -31.29
N GLY A 9 12.79 15.34 -31.20
CA GLY A 9 11.96 15.82 -32.31
C GLY A 9 11.27 17.13 -32.01
N ARG A 10 10.38 17.53 -32.90
CA ARG A 10 9.59 18.76 -32.80
C ARG A 10 8.17 18.48 -32.35
N VAL A 11 7.69 19.28 -31.43
CA VAL A 11 6.26 19.29 -31.06
C VAL A 11 5.49 20.03 -32.15
N VAL A 12 4.50 19.38 -32.71
CA VAL A 12 3.63 19.94 -33.75
C VAL A 12 2.17 19.72 -33.36
N ALA A 13 1.26 20.59 -33.88
CA ALA A 13 -0.17 20.37 -33.71
C ALA A 13 -0.61 19.13 -34.51
N ARG A 14 -1.49 18.32 -33.93
CA ARG A 14 -2.12 17.20 -34.64
C ARG A 14 -3.09 17.71 -35.70
N ALA A 15 -3.22 16.94 -36.76
CA ALA A 15 -4.32 17.13 -37.69
C ALA A 15 -5.67 17.01 -36.94
N LYS A 16 -6.70 17.73 -37.35
CA LYS A 16 -7.99 17.78 -36.65
C LYS A 16 -8.57 16.37 -36.41
N GLU A 17 -8.37 15.48 -37.36
CA GLU A 17 -8.85 14.08 -37.33
C GLU A 17 -8.06 13.20 -36.37
N ALA A 18 -6.84 13.62 -36.00
CA ALA A 18 -5.92 12.88 -35.10
C ALA A 18 -5.94 13.40 -33.66
N ILE A 19 -6.73 14.43 -33.36
CA ILE A 19 -6.88 14.95 -32.00
C ILE A 19 -7.54 13.89 -31.12
N ASN A 20 -6.89 13.58 -29.99
CA ASN A 20 -7.42 12.65 -29.01
C ASN A 20 -7.85 13.37 -27.72
N PRO A 21 -9.16 13.61 -27.51
CA PRO A 21 -9.66 14.34 -26.32
C PRO A 21 -9.45 13.59 -25.00
N ASN A 22 -9.11 12.29 -25.05
CA ASN A 22 -8.86 11.49 -23.85
C ASN A 22 -7.41 11.62 -23.32
N LEU A 23 -6.54 12.35 -24.02
CA LEU A 23 -5.17 12.60 -23.61
C LEU A 23 -4.98 14.07 -23.22
N PRO A 24 -4.30 14.37 -22.07
CA PRO A 24 -4.00 15.75 -21.69
C PRO A 24 -3.20 16.53 -22.73
N THR A 25 -2.42 15.84 -23.56
CA THR A 25 -1.62 16.40 -24.68
C THR A 25 -2.15 15.97 -26.03
N GLY A 26 -3.45 15.66 -26.11
CA GLY A 26 -4.06 15.07 -27.32
C GLY A 26 -4.13 16.00 -28.54
N GLU A 27 -3.87 17.30 -28.39
CA GLU A 27 -3.83 18.28 -29.48
C GLU A 27 -2.47 18.37 -30.17
N VAL A 28 -1.43 17.81 -29.56
CA VAL A 28 -0.06 17.85 -30.07
C VAL A 28 0.54 16.47 -30.24
N GLU A 29 1.56 16.38 -31.08
CA GLU A 29 2.38 15.19 -31.27
C GLU A 29 3.85 15.55 -31.45
N ILE A 30 4.73 14.57 -31.28
CA ILE A 30 6.15 14.75 -31.57
C ILE A 30 6.45 14.17 -32.95
N ARG A 31 6.91 15.02 -33.86
CA ARG A 31 7.53 14.57 -35.11
C ARG A 31 8.97 14.20 -34.78
N ALA A 32 9.24 12.91 -34.68
CA ALA A 32 10.54 12.37 -34.29
C ALA A 32 11.58 12.62 -35.39
N ASP A 33 12.71 13.21 -35.01
CA ASP A 33 13.92 13.31 -35.83
C ASP A 33 14.88 12.15 -35.50
N ASP A 34 14.87 11.67 -34.24
CA ASP A 34 15.67 10.54 -33.78
C ASP A 34 14.95 9.73 -32.70
N ALA A 35 15.22 8.42 -32.61
CA ALA A 35 14.63 7.50 -31.64
C ALA A 35 15.68 6.49 -31.16
N VAL A 36 16.02 6.54 -29.88
CA VAL A 36 16.98 5.64 -29.25
C VAL A 36 16.27 4.67 -28.30
N LEU A 37 16.45 3.37 -28.54
CA LEU A 37 15.97 2.32 -27.63
C LEU A 37 16.91 2.23 -26.41
N LEU A 38 16.45 2.66 -25.24
CA LEU A 38 17.22 2.60 -23.99
C LEU A 38 17.15 1.23 -23.33
N SER A 39 15.96 0.60 -23.36
CA SER A 39 15.73 -0.72 -22.78
C SER A 39 14.63 -1.44 -23.54
N ALA A 40 14.96 -2.62 -24.07
CA ALA A 40 13.97 -3.48 -24.68
C ALA A 40 13.19 -4.27 -23.62
N ALA A 41 11.87 -4.27 -23.71
CA ALA A 41 11.03 -5.12 -22.86
C ALA A 41 10.83 -6.49 -23.53
N ALA A 42 10.87 -7.55 -22.72
CA ALA A 42 10.37 -8.86 -23.11
C ALA A 42 8.83 -8.84 -23.12
N GLU A 43 8.22 -9.91 -23.62
CA GLU A 43 6.77 -10.10 -23.53
C GLU A 43 6.33 -10.14 -22.07
N LEU A 44 5.31 -9.33 -21.73
CA LEU A 44 4.80 -9.27 -20.37
C LEU A 44 3.84 -10.40 -20.09
N PRO A 45 3.98 -11.12 -18.96
CA PRO A 45 3.04 -12.15 -18.55
C PRO A 45 1.67 -11.59 -18.16
N LEU A 46 1.59 -10.29 -17.87
CA LEU A 46 0.41 -9.55 -17.52
C LEU A 46 0.47 -8.17 -18.18
N PRO A 47 -0.32 -7.91 -19.24
CA PRO A 47 -0.42 -6.58 -19.83
C PRO A 47 -0.87 -5.54 -18.83
N VAL A 48 -0.17 -4.40 -18.80
CA VAL A 48 -0.45 -3.29 -17.86
C VAL A 48 -1.47 -2.30 -18.40
N ALA A 49 -1.69 -2.28 -19.72
CA ALA A 49 -2.69 -1.43 -20.36
C ALA A 49 -4.00 -2.21 -20.62
N GLY A 50 -5.12 -1.49 -20.53
CA GLY A 50 -6.46 -2.06 -20.74
C GLY A 50 -7.11 -2.59 -19.46
N GLU A 51 -8.41 -2.92 -19.58
CA GLU A 51 -9.26 -3.33 -18.44
C GLU A 51 -9.51 -4.85 -18.41
N GLN A 52 -8.72 -5.64 -19.13
CA GLN A 52 -8.89 -7.10 -19.13
C GLN A 52 -8.76 -7.67 -17.72
N ASP A 53 -9.66 -8.59 -17.39
CA ASP A 53 -9.56 -9.34 -16.15
C ASP A 53 -8.56 -10.49 -16.30
N TYR A 54 -7.78 -10.70 -15.26
CA TYR A 54 -6.81 -11.78 -15.18
C TYR A 54 -7.08 -12.61 -13.92
N PRO A 55 -6.79 -13.91 -13.95
CA PRO A 55 -6.88 -14.78 -12.78
C PRO A 55 -6.08 -14.22 -11.60
N GLU A 56 -6.60 -14.37 -10.40
CA GLU A 56 -6.00 -13.79 -9.19
C GLU A 56 -4.58 -14.30 -8.92
N ASP A 57 -4.32 -15.57 -9.18
CA ASP A 57 -3.00 -16.18 -9.03
C ASP A 57 -1.95 -15.53 -9.95
N VAL A 58 -2.32 -15.18 -11.19
CA VAL A 58 -1.45 -14.45 -12.13
C VAL A 58 -1.21 -13.03 -11.62
N ARG A 59 -2.25 -12.34 -11.16
CA ARG A 59 -2.16 -10.99 -10.61
C ARG A 59 -1.31 -10.93 -9.34
N LEU A 60 -1.42 -11.91 -8.47
CA LEU A 60 -0.60 -12.01 -7.26
C LEU A 60 0.85 -12.35 -7.57
N ARG A 61 1.09 -13.28 -8.52
CA ARG A 61 2.44 -13.66 -8.95
C ARG A 61 3.21 -12.50 -9.58
N TYR A 62 2.53 -11.68 -10.37
CA TYR A 62 3.10 -10.52 -11.05
C TYR A 62 2.57 -9.19 -10.48
N ARG A 63 2.44 -9.13 -9.15
CA ARG A 63 1.82 -8.01 -8.45
C ARG A 63 2.40 -6.65 -8.81
N PHE A 64 3.70 -6.58 -9.06
CA PHE A 64 4.39 -5.36 -9.49
C PHE A 64 3.94 -4.84 -10.86
N LEU A 65 3.48 -5.73 -11.77
CA LEU A 65 2.85 -5.33 -13.03
C LEU A 65 1.38 -4.97 -12.83
N ASP A 66 0.65 -5.74 -12.04
CA ASP A 66 -0.75 -5.47 -11.72
C ASP A 66 -0.94 -4.10 -11.04
N LEU A 67 0.00 -3.70 -10.17
CA LEU A 67 0.03 -2.38 -9.53
C LEU A 67 0.25 -1.20 -10.51
N ARG A 68 0.71 -1.45 -11.73
CA ARG A 68 0.83 -0.43 -12.79
C ARG A 68 -0.49 -0.20 -13.52
N ARG A 69 -1.46 -1.10 -13.41
CA ARG A 69 -2.77 -0.97 -14.05
C ARG A 69 -3.54 0.19 -13.41
N GLU A 70 -4.18 1.00 -14.24
CA GLU A 70 -4.75 2.30 -13.86
C GLU A 70 -5.70 2.20 -12.65
N THR A 71 -6.65 1.29 -12.68
CA THR A 71 -7.63 1.12 -11.58
C THR A 71 -6.96 0.74 -10.28
N LEU A 72 -6.05 -0.25 -10.29
CA LEU A 72 -5.39 -0.70 -9.08
C LEU A 72 -4.40 0.34 -8.54
N HIS A 73 -3.63 0.97 -9.45
CA HIS A 73 -2.76 2.09 -9.10
C HIS A 73 -3.56 3.22 -8.43
N GLY A 74 -4.68 3.61 -9.04
CA GLY A 74 -5.58 4.63 -8.51
C GLY A 74 -6.12 4.27 -7.12
N ASN A 75 -6.47 3.01 -6.87
CA ASN A 75 -6.93 2.54 -5.57
C ASN A 75 -5.84 2.65 -4.49
N ILE A 76 -4.59 2.30 -4.82
CA ILE A 76 -3.46 2.44 -3.88
C ILE A 76 -3.19 3.91 -3.57
N VAL A 77 -3.17 4.78 -4.59
CA VAL A 77 -3.01 6.23 -4.40
C VAL A 77 -4.14 6.80 -3.54
N LYS A 78 -5.40 6.40 -3.79
CA LYS A 78 -6.56 6.80 -2.98
C LYS A 78 -6.41 6.36 -1.52
N ARG A 79 -6.03 5.10 -1.28
CA ARG A 79 -5.77 4.58 0.06
C ARG A 79 -4.72 5.41 0.79
N THR A 80 -3.61 5.74 0.13
CA THR A 80 -2.54 6.57 0.71
C THR A 80 -3.04 7.97 1.10
N LYS A 81 -3.86 8.60 0.25
CA LYS A 81 -4.47 9.90 0.55
C LYS A 81 -5.42 9.84 1.75
N ILE A 82 -6.23 8.78 1.85
CA ILE A 82 -7.15 8.56 2.99
C ILE A 82 -6.34 8.45 4.29
N ILE A 83 -5.28 7.62 4.31
CA ILE A 83 -4.43 7.45 5.50
C ILE A 83 -3.76 8.77 5.89
N SER A 84 -3.26 9.54 4.93
CA SER A 84 -2.67 10.85 5.18
C SER A 84 -3.69 11.84 5.77
N ASP A 85 -4.92 11.84 5.27
CA ASP A 85 -5.99 12.70 5.81
C ASP A 85 -6.40 12.27 7.23
N MET A 86 -6.46 10.98 7.51
CA MET A 86 -6.70 10.44 8.86
C MET A 86 -5.65 10.95 9.84
N ARG A 87 -4.35 10.85 9.52
CA ARG A 87 -3.26 11.37 10.37
C ARG A 87 -3.44 12.85 10.66
N ARG A 88 -3.61 13.64 9.61
CA ARG A 88 -3.79 15.10 9.74
C ARG A 88 -4.99 15.45 10.65
N ARG A 89 -6.09 14.71 10.56
CA ARG A 89 -7.27 14.92 11.43
C ARG A 89 -6.99 14.54 12.87
N MET A 90 -6.30 13.44 13.11
CA MET A 90 -5.94 13.00 14.45
C MET A 90 -5.00 14.00 15.12
N GLU A 91 -3.96 14.45 14.41
CA GLU A 91 -3.04 15.49 14.90
C GLU A 91 -3.77 16.81 15.19
N ALA A 92 -4.66 17.25 14.30
CA ALA A 92 -5.47 18.45 14.51
C ALA A 92 -6.43 18.32 15.71
N ALA A 93 -6.84 17.11 16.07
CA ALA A 93 -7.61 16.81 17.27
C ALA A 93 -6.75 16.68 18.56
N GLY A 94 -5.45 16.94 18.45
CA GLY A 94 -4.50 16.92 19.57
C GLY A 94 -3.99 15.54 19.94
N PHE A 95 -4.12 14.54 19.05
CA PHE A 95 -3.52 13.23 19.25
C PHE A 95 -2.07 13.21 18.78
N THR A 96 -1.25 12.38 19.43
CA THR A 96 0.13 12.11 19.03
C THR A 96 0.26 10.71 18.47
N GLU A 97 0.90 10.58 17.29
CA GLU A 97 1.15 9.27 16.67
C GLU A 97 2.37 8.61 17.30
N TYR A 98 2.19 7.38 17.82
CA TYR A 98 3.27 6.54 18.34
C TYR A 98 3.25 5.18 17.66
N SER A 99 4.43 4.71 17.25
CA SER A 99 4.60 3.35 16.74
C SER A 99 4.96 2.42 17.90
N THR A 100 4.16 1.37 18.08
CA THR A 100 4.39 0.33 19.08
C THR A 100 5.22 -0.83 18.49
N PRO A 101 5.91 -1.63 19.35
CA PRO A 101 6.68 -2.78 18.87
C PRO A 101 5.87 -3.79 18.10
N ILE A 102 6.48 -4.37 17.05
CA ILE A 102 5.88 -5.45 16.23
C ILE A 102 6.36 -6.84 16.69
N LEU A 103 7.61 -6.99 17.13
CA LEU A 103 8.08 -8.23 17.78
C LEU A 103 7.78 -8.15 19.25
N THR A 104 6.74 -8.85 19.72
CA THR A 104 6.21 -8.75 21.07
C THR A 104 6.16 -10.11 21.76
N ALA A 105 5.71 -10.12 23.01
CA ALA A 105 5.25 -11.33 23.66
C ALA A 105 3.81 -11.64 23.22
N SER A 106 3.42 -12.90 23.27
CA SER A 106 2.02 -13.33 23.08
C SER A 106 1.09 -12.62 24.06
N SER A 107 -0.05 -12.14 23.57
CA SER A 107 -1.07 -11.51 24.39
C SER A 107 -2.42 -12.22 24.21
N PRO A 108 -3.21 -12.38 25.28
CA PRO A 108 -4.47 -13.13 25.23
C PRO A 108 -5.62 -12.30 24.65
N GLU A 109 -5.52 -11.88 23.39
CA GLU A 109 -6.53 -11.00 22.75
C GLU A 109 -7.62 -11.76 21.97
N GLY A 110 -7.65 -13.09 22.09
CA GLY A 110 -8.76 -13.92 21.60
C GLY A 110 -8.57 -14.53 20.21
N ALA A 111 -7.62 -14.06 19.40
CA ALA A 111 -7.21 -14.70 18.15
C ALA A 111 -5.96 -15.56 18.37
N ARG A 112 -5.55 -16.33 17.34
CA ARG A 112 -4.27 -17.04 17.35
C ARG A 112 -3.16 -16.08 16.93
N ASP A 113 -2.00 -16.20 17.58
CA ASP A 113 -0.82 -15.39 17.26
C ASP A 113 -0.05 -15.99 16.08
N PHE A 114 0.48 -15.12 15.23
CA PHE A 114 1.61 -15.48 14.38
C PHE A 114 2.88 -15.47 15.22
N LEU A 115 3.62 -16.61 15.24
CA LEU A 115 4.81 -16.77 16.03
C LEU A 115 6.08 -16.67 15.19
N VAL A 116 7.08 -15.94 15.72
CA VAL A 116 8.41 -15.81 15.13
C VAL A 116 9.43 -16.49 16.03
N PRO A 117 10.09 -17.58 15.60
CA PRO A 117 11.09 -18.27 16.41
C PRO A 117 12.26 -17.38 16.77
N SER A 118 12.69 -17.39 18.04
CA SER A 118 13.90 -16.70 18.48
C SER A 118 15.15 -17.46 18.04
N ARG A 119 16.06 -16.79 17.34
CA ARG A 119 17.36 -17.37 16.97
C ARG A 119 18.33 -17.41 18.16
N ILE A 120 18.14 -16.54 19.16
CA ILE A 120 19.05 -16.38 20.30
C ILE A 120 18.62 -17.29 21.47
N HIS A 121 17.31 -17.49 21.64
CA HIS A 121 16.75 -18.24 22.75
C HIS A 121 16.04 -19.48 22.24
N ALA A 122 16.69 -20.63 22.33
CA ALA A 122 16.13 -21.90 21.89
C ALA A 122 14.78 -22.21 22.58
N GLY A 123 13.79 -22.62 21.78
CA GLY A 123 12.45 -22.94 22.26
C GLY A 123 11.57 -21.75 22.65
N LYS A 124 12.05 -20.51 22.41
CA LYS A 124 11.25 -19.30 22.65
C LYS A 124 10.83 -18.64 21.33
N PHE A 125 9.73 -17.89 21.40
CA PHE A 125 9.11 -17.22 20.25
C PHE A 125 8.77 -15.77 20.62
N TYR A 126 8.83 -14.92 19.62
CA TYR A 126 8.11 -13.64 19.59
C TYR A 126 6.72 -13.88 19.00
N ALA A 127 5.77 -13.04 19.33
CA ALA A 127 4.48 -12.97 18.66
C ALA A 127 4.37 -11.67 17.85
N LEU A 128 3.64 -11.70 16.74
CA LEU A 128 3.20 -10.49 16.05
C LEU A 128 1.95 -9.95 16.75
N PRO A 129 1.78 -8.61 16.90
CA PRO A 129 0.69 -8.04 17.68
C PRO A 129 -0.66 -8.24 17.00
N GLN A 130 -1.65 -8.72 17.74
CA GLN A 130 -3.04 -8.78 17.28
C GLN A 130 -3.70 -7.39 17.28
N ALA A 131 -3.29 -6.55 18.21
CA ALA A 131 -3.58 -5.13 18.37
C ALA A 131 -2.58 -4.53 19.36
N PRO A 132 -2.35 -3.22 19.40
CA PRO A 132 -1.42 -2.59 20.35
C PRO A 132 -2.02 -2.36 21.75
N GLN A 133 -2.97 -3.18 22.20
CA GLN A 133 -3.78 -2.95 23.39
C GLN A 133 -2.96 -2.73 24.68
N GLN A 134 -1.98 -3.58 24.94
CA GLN A 134 -1.14 -3.44 26.14
C GLN A 134 -0.24 -2.20 26.07
N TYR A 135 0.33 -1.93 24.90
CA TYR A 135 1.21 -0.79 24.71
C TYR A 135 0.49 0.55 24.82
N LYS A 136 -0.71 0.68 24.26
CA LYS A 136 -1.47 1.93 24.37
C LYS A 136 -1.90 2.22 25.81
N GLN A 137 -2.23 1.20 26.60
CA GLN A 137 -2.48 1.37 28.03
C GLN A 137 -1.22 1.84 28.77
N LEU A 138 -0.05 1.28 28.47
CA LEU A 138 1.21 1.73 29.03
C LEU A 138 1.55 3.17 28.61
N LEU A 139 1.20 3.59 27.41
CA LEU A 139 1.35 4.97 26.97
C LEU A 139 0.47 5.93 27.79
N MET A 140 -0.77 5.53 28.12
CA MET A 140 -1.63 6.32 29.03
C MET A 140 -0.99 6.46 30.42
N VAL A 141 -0.48 5.37 30.98
CA VAL A 141 0.28 5.40 32.25
C VAL A 141 1.51 6.28 32.18
N ALA A 142 2.18 6.33 31.03
CA ALA A 142 3.33 7.17 30.76
C ALA A 142 3.00 8.65 30.53
N GLY A 143 1.71 9.04 30.57
CA GLY A 143 1.28 10.43 30.43
C GLY A 143 1.04 10.90 29.00
N PHE A 144 0.90 9.97 28.05
CA PHE A 144 0.51 10.31 26.68
C PHE A 144 -1.02 10.26 26.54
N ASP A 145 -1.70 11.28 27.00
CA ASP A 145 -3.16 11.31 27.20
C ASP A 145 -4.00 11.17 25.93
N ARG A 146 -3.41 11.36 24.77
CA ARG A 146 -4.07 11.22 23.46
C ARG A 146 -3.12 10.56 22.47
N TYR A 147 -3.24 9.25 22.36
CA TYR A 147 -2.46 8.41 21.46
C TYR A 147 -3.28 8.01 20.24
N PHE A 148 -2.63 7.93 19.09
CA PHE A 148 -3.12 7.16 17.96
C PHE A 148 -2.00 6.49 17.16
N GLN A 149 -2.37 5.53 16.35
CA GLN A 149 -1.47 4.84 15.42
C GLN A 149 -2.25 4.25 14.25
N ILE A 150 -1.67 4.25 13.06
CA ILE A 150 -2.12 3.34 11.99
C ILE A 150 -1.39 2.02 12.21
N ALA A 151 -1.97 1.18 13.05
CA ALA A 151 -1.33 0.00 13.60
C ALA A 151 -1.39 -1.21 12.65
N PRO A 152 -0.27 -1.84 12.29
CA PRO A 152 -0.30 -3.16 11.69
C PRO A 152 -0.74 -4.19 12.73
N CYS A 153 -1.75 -5.00 12.39
CA CYS A 153 -2.32 -6.03 13.25
C CYS A 153 -2.27 -7.37 12.53
N PHE A 154 -2.04 -8.44 13.29
CA PHE A 154 -1.83 -9.78 12.78
C PHE A 154 -2.69 -10.77 13.56
N ARG A 155 -3.50 -11.58 12.86
CA ARG A 155 -4.33 -12.61 13.48
C ARG A 155 -4.28 -13.86 12.62
N ASP A 156 -3.81 -14.97 13.19
CA ASP A 156 -3.77 -16.26 12.51
C ASP A 156 -5.15 -16.92 12.55
N GLU A 157 -6.05 -16.37 11.74
CA GLU A 157 -7.42 -16.85 11.59
C GLU A 157 -7.64 -17.39 10.19
N ASP A 158 -8.62 -18.28 10.04
CA ASP A 158 -8.94 -18.85 8.73
C ASP A 158 -9.42 -17.73 7.77
N PRO A 159 -8.73 -17.56 6.62
CA PRO A 159 -9.11 -16.52 5.67
C PRO A 159 -10.46 -16.85 5.07
N ARG A 160 -11.37 -15.88 5.08
CA ARG A 160 -12.63 -15.95 4.33
C ARG A 160 -12.46 -15.23 3.00
N ALA A 161 -13.15 -15.70 1.96
CA ALA A 161 -13.03 -15.15 0.61
C ALA A 161 -13.31 -13.64 0.50
N ASP A 162 -14.05 -13.07 1.47
CA ASP A 162 -14.47 -11.68 1.55
C ASP A 162 -13.68 -10.85 2.58
N ARG A 163 -12.66 -11.41 3.23
CA ARG A 163 -11.89 -10.74 4.30
C ARG A 163 -10.39 -10.83 4.07
N LEU A 164 -9.68 -9.85 4.62
CA LEU A 164 -8.22 -9.79 4.57
C LEU A 164 -7.59 -11.00 5.26
N PRO A 165 -6.55 -11.58 4.65
CA PRO A 165 -5.75 -12.61 5.29
C PRO A 165 -4.99 -11.98 6.46
N GLY A 166 -5.04 -12.58 7.62
CA GLY A 166 -4.21 -12.42 8.79
C GLY A 166 -3.49 -11.11 9.12
N GLU A 167 -3.17 -10.28 8.14
CA GLU A 167 -2.54 -8.96 8.28
C GLU A 167 -3.50 -7.86 7.85
N PHE A 168 -3.70 -6.86 8.71
CA PHE A 168 -4.53 -5.70 8.42
C PHE A 168 -4.07 -4.47 9.22
N TYR A 169 -4.60 -3.29 8.89
CA TYR A 169 -4.26 -2.05 9.57
C TYR A 169 -5.48 -1.48 10.28
N GLN A 170 -5.28 -0.98 11.49
CA GLN A 170 -6.30 -0.29 12.28
C GLN A 170 -5.89 1.17 12.50
N LEU A 171 -6.86 2.08 12.42
CA LEU A 171 -6.72 3.33 13.15
C LEU A 171 -7.00 2.99 14.63
N ASP A 172 -5.93 2.86 15.39
CA ASP A 172 -5.99 2.60 16.83
C ASP A 172 -5.78 3.90 17.60
N LEU A 173 -6.54 4.11 18.64
CA LEU A 173 -6.44 5.31 19.47
C LEU A 173 -6.80 5.01 20.92
N GLU A 174 -6.28 5.83 21.83
CA GLU A 174 -6.60 5.75 23.26
C GLU A 174 -6.58 7.16 23.86
N LEU A 175 -7.46 7.39 24.86
CA LEU A 175 -7.54 8.64 25.59
C LEU A 175 -7.57 8.39 27.09
N SER A 176 -6.93 9.29 27.84
CA SER A 176 -7.05 9.39 29.31
C SER A 176 -8.06 10.46 29.69
N PHE A 177 -8.64 10.35 30.88
CA PHE A 177 -9.50 11.38 31.51
C PHE A 177 -10.72 11.78 30.68
N VAL A 178 -11.44 10.81 30.11
CA VAL A 178 -12.68 11.01 29.36
C VAL A 178 -13.85 10.31 30.01
#